data_de781cf1c114aec991bc4f5e2291b2a9
#
_entry.id   de781cf1c114aec991bc4f5e2291b2a9
#
_cell.length_a   1.000
_cell.length_b   1.000
_cell.length_c   1.000
_cell.angle_alpha   90.00
_cell.angle_beta   90.00
_cell.angle_gamma   90.00
#
_symmetry.space_group_name_H-M   'P 1'
#
loop_
_entity.id
_entity.type
_entity.pdbx_description
1 polymer ?
#
loop_
_entity_poly.entity_id
_entity_poly.type
_entity_poly.pdbx_seq_one_letter_code
_entity_poly.pdbx_strand_id
1 'polypeptide(L)'
;MSGFANLLNKFSGASEDPAELPPEPTRGGLESFIQKFAGVTEEYLFYNGKVKIRYNVENHVYFRLADLGNLITLNGVTDTVGIIDKAFMLTPWAAKMMLQKLLRLIPTEMVNGVVCIKPLTLEEFTVIALEAKSAHKDKLDEAGDIGHIAHKCLEDSINFALLNDPEKIVRNLVNLPTDEQAKNAANAGKFWMDQHHVRWVETESKVFSLEHDYAGTMDGRAICDSCNDPACCPVAFRDRMSLIDWKSSNYLKIEYLFQVAAYKHAKHEEFPNLHIEDTWILRLGKSEEEAGKFEPWHMSEEEDPEDFSGFLACLTLTRIVDSVEERMKTRKAGIRGIKKQQRETAKALAKEQEKLRKAIEKAAAKVIKEQEKQRIKAEAKAEREAAKAAKKGTVCTNAGVVPIATLDAPTQGVQEPIVVANLDGSSTSSSATLLSNPEEETCTSTSLSFEEEKPKFRTFDLPMEKK
;
A
#
# COMPACT_ATOMS: atom_id res chain seq x y z
N MET A 1 13.81 -32.09 0.44
CA MET A 1 12.34 -32.24 0.25
C MET A 1 11.63 -33.09 1.31
N SER A 2 12.29 -33.54 2.37
CA SER A 2 11.67 -34.40 3.41
C SER A 2 11.13 -33.64 4.65
N GLY A 3 11.42 -32.35 4.78
CA GLY A 3 10.98 -31.56 5.93
C GLY A 3 9.53 -31.00 5.85
N PHE A 4 8.99 -30.85 4.66
CA PHE A 4 7.68 -30.26 4.44
C PHE A 4 6.51 -31.23 4.66
N ALA A 5 6.73 -32.53 4.39
CA ALA A 5 5.72 -33.56 4.63
C ALA A 5 5.48 -33.82 6.12
N ASN A 6 6.46 -33.61 6.99
CA ASN A 6 6.32 -33.76 8.42
C ASN A 6 5.57 -32.64 9.14
N LEU A 7 5.45 -31.45 8.49
CA LEU A 7 4.67 -30.33 9.05
C LEU A 7 3.17 -30.53 8.86
N LEU A 8 2.76 -31.13 7.75
CA LEU A 8 1.34 -31.40 7.44
C LEU A 8 0.75 -32.53 8.31
N ASN A 9 1.56 -33.48 8.73
CA ASN A 9 1.08 -34.60 9.56
C ASN A 9 0.96 -34.28 11.07
N LYS A 10 1.42 -33.13 11.54
CA LYS A 10 1.28 -32.72 12.95
C LYS A 10 -0.05 -32.04 13.29
N PHE A 11 -0.86 -31.70 12.28
CA PHE A 11 -2.18 -31.08 12.46
C PHE A 11 -3.37 -32.04 12.37
N SER A 12 -3.12 -33.35 12.25
CA SER A 12 -4.19 -34.35 12.10
C SER A 12 -4.55 -35.14 13.38
N GLY A 13 -4.20 -34.66 14.54
CA GLY A 13 -4.54 -35.37 15.78
C GLY A 13 -4.98 -34.46 16.90
N ALA A 14 -6.29 -34.19 17.04
CA ALA A 14 -7.01 -34.14 18.30
C ALA A 14 -8.45 -33.59 18.12
N SER A 15 -9.41 -34.43 18.54
CA SER A 15 -10.72 -34.15 19.11
C SER A 15 -11.85 -33.61 18.24
N GLU A 16 -12.86 -34.43 18.22
CA GLU A 16 -14.21 -34.23 17.70
C GLU A 16 -14.91 -33.03 18.36
N ASP A 17 -14.92 -31.92 17.65
CA ASP A 17 -15.98 -30.93 17.72
C ASP A 17 -15.98 -30.16 16.34
N PRO A 18 -17.11 -29.98 15.67
CA PRO A 18 -17.15 -29.36 14.35
C PRO A 18 -17.10 -27.83 14.48
N ALA A 19 -16.07 -27.32 15.13
CA ALA A 19 -15.72 -25.90 15.08
C ALA A 19 -14.78 -25.68 13.88
N GLU A 20 -15.25 -24.86 12.97
CA GLU A 20 -14.64 -24.39 11.75
C GLU A 20 -13.11 -24.49 11.69
N LEU A 21 -12.64 -25.33 10.77
CA LEU A 21 -11.24 -25.33 10.33
C LEU A 21 -10.84 -23.91 9.93
N PRO A 22 -9.71 -23.39 10.41
CA PRO A 22 -9.21 -22.11 9.96
C PRO A 22 -9.08 -22.14 8.43
N PRO A 23 -9.46 -21.06 7.72
CA PRO A 23 -9.41 -21.04 6.26
C PRO A 23 -7.98 -21.32 5.81
N GLU A 24 -7.82 -22.21 4.84
CA GLU A 24 -6.54 -22.46 4.18
C GLU A 24 -5.92 -21.13 3.76
N PRO A 25 -4.60 -20.91 3.98
CA PRO A 25 -3.94 -19.69 3.58
C PRO A 25 -4.15 -19.49 2.08
N THR A 26 -4.74 -18.36 1.72
CA THR A 26 -4.96 -18.02 0.31
C THR A 26 -3.59 -17.98 -0.39
N ARG A 27 -3.54 -18.49 -1.62
CA ARG A 27 -2.32 -18.57 -2.46
C ARG A 27 -1.50 -17.27 -2.45
N GLY A 28 -2.14 -16.10 -2.41
CA GLY A 28 -1.50 -14.80 -2.29
C GLY A 28 -0.86 -14.52 -0.93
N GLY A 29 -1.34 -15.11 0.15
CA GLY A 29 -0.73 -15.01 1.48
C GLY A 29 0.57 -15.81 1.58
N LEU A 30 0.61 -16.97 0.93
CA LEU A 30 1.79 -17.82 0.88
C LEU A 30 2.89 -17.21 -0.01
N GLU A 31 2.53 -16.62 -1.14
CA GLU A 31 3.48 -15.93 -2.03
C GLU A 31 4.08 -14.70 -1.35
N SER A 32 3.29 -13.89 -0.67
CA SER A 32 3.77 -12.74 0.13
C SER A 32 4.65 -13.19 1.30
N PHE A 33 4.34 -14.31 1.94
CA PHE A 33 5.14 -14.89 3.00
C PHE A 33 6.48 -15.41 2.46
N ILE A 34 6.48 -16.17 1.35
CA ILE A 34 7.69 -16.66 0.69
C ILE A 34 8.57 -15.49 0.24
N GLN A 35 8.01 -14.42 -0.30
CA GLN A 35 8.74 -13.24 -0.76
C GLN A 35 9.45 -12.51 0.39
N LYS A 36 8.84 -12.45 1.59
CA LYS A 36 9.49 -11.88 2.78
C LYS A 36 10.71 -12.67 3.25
N PHE A 37 10.77 -13.97 2.97
CA PHE A 37 11.90 -14.85 3.33
C PHE A 37 12.86 -15.11 2.17
N ALA A 38 12.55 -14.63 0.96
CA ALA A 38 13.49 -14.66 -0.17
C ALA A 38 14.61 -13.65 0.07
N GLY A 39 15.86 -14.04 -0.19
CA GLY A 39 17.00 -13.16 -0.08
C GLY A 39 18.03 -13.60 0.96
N VAL A 40 19.11 -12.83 1.04
CA VAL A 40 20.20 -13.07 2.00
C VAL A 40 19.72 -12.69 3.40
N THR A 41 19.79 -13.64 4.34
CA THR A 41 19.48 -13.40 5.74
C THR A 41 20.71 -13.53 6.60
N GLU A 42 20.89 -12.58 7.52
CA GLU A 42 21.93 -12.60 8.55
C GLU A 42 21.31 -12.94 9.91
N GLU A 43 22.04 -13.66 10.74
CA GLU A 43 21.60 -14.02 12.09
C GLU A 43 22.36 -13.23 13.14
N TYR A 44 21.63 -12.66 14.08
CA TYR A 44 22.16 -11.90 15.22
C TYR A 44 21.70 -12.50 16.53
N LEU A 45 22.61 -12.52 17.51
CA LEU A 45 22.36 -13.04 18.84
C LEU A 45 22.32 -11.88 19.83
N PHE A 46 21.24 -11.77 20.59
CA PHE A 46 21.00 -10.75 21.59
C PHE A 46 20.88 -11.36 22.98
N TYR A 47 21.04 -10.54 24.02
CA TYR A 47 20.90 -10.92 25.44
C TYR A 47 21.78 -12.15 25.79
N ASN A 48 23.07 -12.08 25.43
CA ASN A 48 24.03 -13.19 25.62
C ASN A 48 23.60 -14.51 24.94
N GLY A 49 23.03 -14.40 23.75
CA GLY A 49 22.63 -15.56 22.94
C GLY A 49 21.25 -16.13 23.26
N LYS A 50 20.49 -15.53 24.18
CA LYS A 50 19.15 -15.99 24.55
C LYS A 50 18.10 -15.71 23.47
N VAL A 51 18.31 -14.67 22.67
CA VAL A 51 17.39 -14.28 21.61
C VAL A 51 18.11 -14.30 20.26
N LYS A 52 17.50 -14.95 19.27
CA LYS A 52 18.00 -15.01 17.92
C LYS A 52 17.10 -14.19 17.00
N ILE A 53 17.66 -13.21 16.31
CA ILE A 53 17.01 -12.38 15.32
C ILE A 53 17.61 -12.70 13.96
N ARG A 54 16.76 -12.85 12.94
CA ARG A 54 17.15 -12.89 11.53
C ARG A 54 16.81 -11.57 10.87
N TYR A 55 17.74 -11.06 10.12
CA TYR A 55 17.57 -9.85 9.32
C TYR A 55 17.65 -10.19 7.85
N ASN A 56 16.65 -9.78 7.08
CA ASN A 56 16.67 -9.88 5.62
C ASN A 56 17.29 -8.59 5.07
N VAL A 57 18.47 -8.72 4.47
CA VAL A 57 19.27 -7.58 3.97
C VAL A 57 18.58 -6.86 2.80
N GLU A 58 17.86 -7.60 1.93
CA GLU A 58 17.23 -7.01 0.75
C GLU A 58 15.97 -6.20 1.07
N ASN A 59 15.18 -6.70 2.04
CA ASN A 59 13.87 -6.13 2.36
C ASN A 59 13.88 -5.34 3.69
N HIS A 60 15.02 -5.29 4.38
CA HIS A 60 15.19 -4.66 5.70
C HIS A 60 14.19 -5.14 6.76
N VAL A 61 13.82 -6.45 6.73
CA VAL A 61 12.81 -7.04 7.62
C VAL A 61 13.49 -7.87 8.69
N TYR A 62 13.06 -7.70 9.93
CA TYR A 62 13.55 -8.44 11.10
C TYR A 62 12.56 -9.54 11.50
N PHE A 63 13.10 -10.68 11.94
CA PHE A 63 12.33 -11.82 12.40
C PHE A 63 12.91 -12.35 13.70
N ARG A 64 12.07 -12.59 14.70
CA ARG A 64 12.43 -13.30 15.91
C ARG A 64 12.05 -14.77 15.78
N LEU A 65 12.97 -15.65 16.16
CA LEU A 65 12.67 -17.07 16.28
C LEU A 65 11.94 -17.30 17.60
N ALA A 66 10.66 -17.63 17.54
CA ALA A 66 9.86 -18.00 18.71
C ALA A 66 10.06 -19.48 19.06
N ASP A 67 9.55 -19.87 20.23
CA ASP A 67 9.48 -21.27 20.64
C ASP A 67 8.76 -22.10 19.56
N LEU A 68 9.18 -23.34 19.39
CA LEU A 68 8.69 -24.25 18.35
C LEU A 68 9.14 -23.93 16.91
N GLY A 69 10.09 -23.01 16.72
CA GLY A 69 10.68 -22.69 15.42
C GLY A 69 9.83 -21.79 14.53
N ASN A 70 8.80 -21.16 15.07
CA ASN A 70 8.01 -20.15 14.35
C ASN A 70 8.79 -18.85 14.24
N LEU A 71 8.72 -18.21 13.06
CA LEU A 71 9.29 -16.87 12.84
C LEU A 71 8.20 -15.82 13.05
N ILE A 72 8.48 -14.87 13.92
CA ILE A 72 7.64 -13.70 14.18
C ILE A 72 8.29 -12.51 13.48
N THR A 73 7.56 -11.84 12.60
CA THR A 73 8.00 -10.57 11.99
C THR A 73 7.98 -9.49 13.06
N LEU A 74 9.08 -8.76 13.19
CA LEU A 74 9.20 -7.65 14.12
C LEU A 74 8.88 -6.32 13.42
N ASN A 75 8.42 -5.34 14.20
CA ASN A 75 8.33 -3.97 13.71
C ASN A 75 9.74 -3.37 13.59
N GLY A 76 10.10 -2.87 12.41
CA GLY A 76 11.30 -2.09 12.20
C GLY A 76 11.15 -0.69 12.84
N VAL A 77 12.19 -0.15 13.44
CA VAL A 77 12.15 1.20 14.05
C VAL A 77 11.79 2.25 12.98
N THR A 78 12.47 2.24 11.84
CA THR A 78 12.22 3.20 10.75
C THR A 78 10.79 3.08 10.17
N ASP A 79 10.29 1.84 10.00
CA ASP A 79 8.91 1.61 9.52
C ASP A 79 7.88 2.12 10.53
N THR A 80 8.16 1.91 11.82
CA THR A 80 7.29 2.34 12.92
C THR A 80 7.11 3.85 12.94
N VAL A 81 8.20 4.63 12.89
CA VAL A 81 8.10 6.09 12.87
C VAL A 81 7.57 6.63 11.55
N GLY A 82 7.60 5.82 10.50
CA GLY A 82 7.00 6.11 9.20
C GLY A 82 5.47 6.31 9.23
N ILE A 83 4.79 5.91 10.33
CA ILE A 83 3.33 6.11 10.49
C ILE A 83 2.95 7.59 10.69
N ILE A 84 3.91 8.44 11.06
CA ILE A 84 3.68 9.88 11.18
C ILE A 84 3.28 10.42 9.80
N ASP A 85 2.09 11.03 9.72
CA ASP A 85 1.53 11.50 8.46
C ASP A 85 2.33 12.68 7.88
N LYS A 86 2.77 12.50 6.64
CA LYS A 86 3.49 13.49 5.84
C LYS A 86 2.68 14.00 4.66
N ALA A 87 1.44 13.56 4.50
CA ALA A 87 0.61 13.88 3.33
C ALA A 87 0.41 15.38 3.16
N PHE A 88 0.29 16.11 4.25
CA PHE A 88 0.18 17.57 4.24
C PHE A 88 1.35 18.27 3.53
N MET A 89 2.58 17.78 3.75
CA MET A 89 3.80 18.35 3.12
C MET A 89 4.08 17.74 1.75
N LEU A 90 3.86 16.43 1.60
CA LEU A 90 4.23 15.70 0.39
C LEU A 90 3.27 15.97 -0.78
N THR A 91 1.98 16.21 -0.52
CA THR A 91 1.00 16.45 -1.59
C THR A 91 1.28 17.72 -2.40
N PRO A 92 1.50 18.91 -1.80
CA PRO A 92 1.88 20.11 -2.55
C PRO A 92 3.24 19.95 -3.25
N TRP A 93 4.19 19.30 -2.60
CA TRP A 93 5.50 19.02 -3.18
C TRP A 93 5.40 18.09 -4.41
N ALA A 94 4.62 17.02 -4.34
CA ALA A 94 4.40 16.10 -5.47
C ALA A 94 3.76 16.83 -6.67
N ALA A 95 2.78 17.69 -6.42
CA ALA A 95 2.17 18.52 -7.45
C ALA A 95 3.19 19.47 -8.11
N LYS A 96 4.07 20.11 -7.31
CA LYS A 96 5.16 20.95 -7.80
C LYS A 96 6.13 20.16 -8.68
N MET A 97 6.55 18.97 -8.27
CA MET A 97 7.45 18.10 -9.05
C MET A 97 6.81 17.71 -10.39
N MET A 98 5.55 17.30 -10.37
CA MET A 98 4.80 17.00 -11.57
C MET A 98 4.75 18.18 -12.53
N LEU A 99 4.40 19.37 -12.02
CA LEU A 99 4.34 20.59 -12.83
C LEU A 99 5.70 20.94 -13.44
N GLN A 100 6.77 20.88 -12.66
CA GLN A 100 8.13 21.15 -13.15
C GLN A 100 8.56 20.18 -14.24
N LYS A 101 8.29 18.87 -14.09
CA LYS A 101 8.59 17.87 -15.12
C LYS A 101 7.72 18.09 -16.36
N LEU A 102 6.44 18.38 -16.20
CA LEU A 102 5.52 18.67 -17.28
C LEU A 102 6.02 19.84 -18.13
N LEU A 103 6.40 20.97 -17.50
CA LEU A 103 6.92 22.14 -18.18
C LEU A 103 8.24 21.90 -18.94
N ARG A 104 9.06 20.93 -18.47
CA ARG A 104 10.28 20.52 -19.18
C ARG A 104 10.01 19.63 -20.38
N LEU A 105 8.97 18.80 -20.32
CA LEU A 105 8.62 17.84 -21.37
C LEU A 105 7.77 18.46 -22.48
N ILE A 106 7.01 19.52 -22.20
CA ILE A 106 6.22 20.21 -23.21
C ILE A 106 7.16 20.80 -24.27
N PRO A 107 7.00 20.43 -25.55
CA PRO A 107 7.82 20.95 -26.61
C PRO A 107 7.56 22.45 -26.82
N THR A 108 8.63 23.23 -26.88
CA THR A 108 8.59 24.67 -27.05
C THR A 108 9.33 25.10 -28.29
N GLU A 109 9.02 26.32 -28.80
CA GLU A 109 9.73 26.97 -29.87
C GLU A 109 9.84 28.50 -29.62
N MET A 110 10.83 29.09 -30.24
CA MET A 110 11.00 30.58 -30.16
C MET A 110 10.28 31.23 -31.32
N VAL A 111 9.28 32.07 -31.02
CA VAL A 111 8.55 32.87 -32.01
C VAL A 111 8.73 34.36 -31.64
N ASN A 112 9.40 35.11 -32.48
CA ASN A 112 9.65 36.53 -32.26
C ASN A 112 10.31 36.89 -30.90
N GLY A 113 11.21 36.03 -30.41
CA GLY A 113 11.86 36.20 -29.10
C GLY A 113 11.04 35.78 -27.89
N VAL A 114 9.86 35.17 -28.09
CA VAL A 114 9.00 34.63 -27.04
C VAL A 114 9.00 33.11 -27.14
N VAL A 115 9.11 32.43 -25.97
CA VAL A 115 8.98 30.97 -25.87
C VAL A 115 7.50 30.61 -25.98
N CYS A 116 7.13 29.89 -27.03
CA CYS A 116 5.77 29.42 -27.27
C CYS A 116 5.71 27.87 -27.14
N ILE A 117 4.57 27.36 -26.70
CA ILE A 117 4.30 25.92 -26.71
C ILE A 117 3.94 25.53 -28.14
N LYS A 118 4.58 24.46 -28.65
CA LYS A 118 4.19 23.88 -29.95
C LYS A 118 2.80 23.25 -29.85
N PRO A 119 2.02 23.31 -30.96
CA PRO A 119 0.74 22.58 -31.00
C PRO A 119 0.92 21.11 -30.64
N LEU A 120 0.08 20.62 -29.74
CA LEU A 120 0.05 19.22 -29.27
C LEU A 120 -1.34 18.63 -29.49
N THR A 121 -1.39 17.40 -29.90
CA THR A 121 -2.63 16.61 -29.84
C THR A 121 -2.94 16.23 -28.40
N LEU A 122 -4.19 15.90 -28.10
CA LEU A 122 -4.58 15.40 -26.77
C LEU A 122 -3.83 14.14 -26.38
N GLU A 123 -3.55 13.27 -27.35
CA GLU A 123 -2.80 12.02 -27.17
C GLU A 123 -1.35 12.29 -26.74
N GLU A 124 -0.66 13.16 -27.46
CA GLU A 124 0.72 13.58 -27.14
C GLU A 124 0.77 14.24 -25.76
N PHE A 125 -0.15 15.15 -25.45
CA PHE A 125 -0.22 15.79 -24.14
C PHE A 125 -0.47 14.77 -23.03
N THR A 126 -1.32 13.76 -23.28
CA THR A 126 -1.62 12.71 -22.30
C THR A 126 -0.37 11.88 -21.98
N VAL A 127 0.43 11.53 -22.98
CA VAL A 127 1.70 10.82 -22.78
C VAL A 127 2.65 11.61 -21.89
N ILE A 128 2.85 12.92 -22.22
CA ILE A 128 3.70 13.83 -21.44
C ILE A 128 3.20 13.95 -19.99
N ALA A 129 1.89 14.09 -19.80
CA ALA A 129 1.29 14.21 -18.46
C ALA A 129 1.44 12.92 -17.63
N LEU A 130 1.30 11.75 -18.25
CA LEU A 130 1.51 10.47 -17.59
C LEU A 130 2.97 10.28 -17.18
N GLU A 131 3.92 10.69 -18.01
CA GLU A 131 5.34 10.67 -17.67
C GLU A 131 5.66 11.64 -16.52
N ALA A 132 5.09 12.86 -16.55
CA ALA A 132 5.29 13.85 -15.50
C ALA A 132 4.70 13.40 -14.15
N LYS A 133 3.67 12.57 -14.14
CA LYS A 133 2.97 12.09 -12.93
C LYS A 133 3.90 11.40 -11.93
N SER A 134 4.93 10.68 -12.39
CA SER A 134 5.87 9.95 -11.53
C SER A 134 7.03 10.81 -11.00
N ALA A 135 7.13 12.08 -11.40
CA ALA A 135 8.27 12.93 -11.09
C ALA A 135 8.66 13.01 -9.61
N HIS A 136 7.66 13.00 -8.72
CA HIS A 136 7.90 13.00 -7.28
C HIS A 136 8.55 11.68 -6.81
N LYS A 137 8.15 10.55 -7.37
CA LYS A 137 8.75 9.25 -7.05
C LYS A 137 10.19 9.18 -7.52
N ASP A 138 10.45 9.58 -8.77
CA ASP A 138 11.79 9.60 -9.35
C ASP A 138 12.74 10.43 -8.45
N LYS A 139 12.25 11.57 -7.91
CA LYS A 139 13.03 12.43 -7.00
C LYS A 139 13.23 11.83 -5.61
N LEU A 140 12.26 11.07 -5.10
CA LEU A 140 12.41 10.36 -3.82
C LEU A 140 13.42 9.21 -3.94
N ASP A 141 13.32 8.44 -5.02
CA ASP A 141 14.23 7.32 -5.30
C ASP A 141 15.68 7.85 -5.46
N GLU A 142 15.89 8.91 -6.27
CA GLU A 142 17.19 9.59 -6.41
C GLU A 142 17.75 10.07 -5.05
N ALA A 143 16.93 10.71 -4.23
CA ALA A 143 17.35 11.19 -2.92
C ALA A 143 17.69 10.06 -1.95
N GLY A 144 16.98 8.93 -2.03
CA GLY A 144 17.26 7.70 -1.28
C GLY A 144 18.60 7.08 -1.69
N ASP A 145 18.84 6.95 -3.00
CA ASP A 145 20.09 6.39 -3.54
C ASP A 145 21.31 7.23 -3.09
N ILE A 146 21.23 8.56 -3.20
CA ILE A 146 22.28 9.47 -2.72
C ILE A 146 22.56 9.24 -1.23
N GLY A 147 21.50 9.11 -0.43
CA GLY A 147 21.62 8.82 1.00
C GLY A 147 22.32 7.50 1.28
N HIS A 148 21.89 6.43 0.64
CA HIS A 148 22.50 5.09 0.79
C HIS A 148 23.97 5.08 0.41
N ILE A 149 24.34 5.74 -0.70
CA ILE A 149 25.74 5.81 -1.18
C ILE A 149 26.60 6.58 -0.16
N ALA A 150 26.12 7.69 0.38
CA ALA A 150 26.82 8.47 1.39
C ALA A 150 27.01 7.68 2.70
N HIS A 151 25.95 7.06 3.22
CA HIS A 151 26.00 6.19 4.41
C HIS A 151 26.96 5.04 4.20
N LYS A 152 26.95 4.39 3.04
CA LYS A 152 27.86 3.29 2.75
C LYS A 152 29.34 3.72 2.75
N CYS A 153 29.63 4.91 2.23
CA CYS A 153 30.99 5.46 2.29
C CYS A 153 31.44 5.73 3.75
N LEU A 154 30.55 6.26 4.59
CA LEU A 154 30.82 6.50 6.01
C LEU A 154 31.00 5.17 6.75
N GLU A 155 30.09 4.22 6.57
CA GLU A 155 30.18 2.86 7.12
C GLU A 155 31.50 2.17 6.76
N ASP A 156 31.85 2.14 5.49
CA ASP A 156 33.10 1.53 5.02
C ASP A 156 34.32 2.18 5.65
N SER A 157 34.30 3.51 5.78
CA SER A 157 35.38 4.29 6.40
C SER A 157 35.51 4.01 7.90
N ILE A 158 34.38 3.89 8.59
CA ILE A 158 34.33 3.54 10.01
C ILE A 158 34.81 2.10 10.21
N ASN A 159 34.32 1.15 9.44
CA ASN A 159 34.78 -0.25 9.49
C ASN A 159 36.27 -0.36 9.23
N PHE A 160 36.81 0.41 8.26
CA PHE A 160 38.24 0.46 8.02
C PHE A 160 39.00 0.98 9.25
N ALA A 161 38.52 2.04 9.88
CA ALA A 161 39.14 2.60 11.10
C ALA A 161 39.07 1.62 12.29
N LEU A 162 37.92 0.96 12.49
CA LEU A 162 37.74 -0.05 13.54
C LEU A 162 38.74 -1.22 13.41
N LEU A 163 39.10 -1.58 12.20
CA LEU A 163 40.01 -2.69 11.93
C LEU A 163 41.49 -2.27 11.93
N ASN A 164 41.81 -1.06 11.43
CA ASN A 164 43.18 -0.69 11.08
C ASN A 164 43.75 0.47 11.86
N ASP A 165 42.94 1.31 12.53
CA ASP A 165 43.41 2.44 13.32
C ASP A 165 43.40 2.10 14.83
N PRO A 166 44.53 2.24 15.56
CA PRO A 166 44.59 1.89 16.96
C PRO A 166 43.69 2.79 17.85
N GLU A 167 43.43 4.02 17.43
CA GLU A 167 42.57 4.96 18.12
C GLU A 167 41.12 4.90 17.63
N LYS A 168 40.85 4.05 16.59
CA LYS A 168 39.53 3.90 15.97
C LYS A 168 38.99 5.21 15.35
N ILE A 169 39.88 6.01 14.79
CA ILE A 169 39.58 7.30 14.17
C ILE A 169 39.54 7.13 12.65
N VAL A 170 38.54 7.66 12.01
CA VAL A 170 38.45 7.74 10.53
C VAL A 170 39.39 8.87 10.08
N ARG A 171 40.61 8.50 9.68
CA ARG A 171 41.57 9.47 9.17
C ARG A 171 41.24 9.98 7.77
N ASN A 172 40.81 9.09 6.91
CA ASN A 172 40.38 9.41 5.55
C ASN A 172 39.13 8.59 5.21
N LEU A 173 38.29 9.14 4.33
CA LEU A 173 37.20 8.38 3.74
C LEU A 173 37.76 7.34 2.75
N VAL A 174 37.16 6.15 2.74
CA VAL A 174 37.44 5.10 1.76
C VAL A 174 36.22 4.93 0.83
N ASN A 175 36.42 4.35 -0.34
CA ASN A 175 35.35 4.12 -1.31
C ASN A 175 34.54 5.40 -1.62
N LEU A 176 35.23 6.52 -1.84
CA LEU A 176 34.59 7.81 -2.11
C LEU A 176 33.56 7.68 -3.25
N PRO A 177 32.35 8.21 -3.05
CA PRO A 177 31.32 8.21 -4.10
C PRO A 177 31.76 8.96 -5.36
N THR A 178 31.29 8.48 -6.51
CA THR A 178 31.42 9.20 -7.79
C THR A 178 30.31 10.25 -7.95
N ASP A 179 29.18 10.07 -7.30
CA ASP A 179 28.11 11.07 -7.22
C ASP A 179 28.52 12.21 -6.31
N GLU A 180 28.48 13.45 -6.84
CA GLU A 180 28.97 14.64 -6.12
C GLU A 180 28.09 14.96 -4.90
N GLN A 181 26.79 14.70 -4.92
CA GLN A 181 25.92 14.95 -3.76
C GLN A 181 26.21 13.96 -2.65
N ALA A 182 26.36 12.69 -2.96
CA ALA A 182 26.74 11.67 -1.98
C ALA A 182 28.13 11.93 -1.41
N LYS A 183 29.08 12.36 -2.25
CA LYS A 183 30.43 12.74 -1.82
C LYS A 183 30.43 13.96 -0.91
N ASN A 184 29.63 14.98 -1.22
CA ASN A 184 29.48 16.16 -0.35
C ASN A 184 28.92 15.76 1.03
N ALA A 185 27.90 14.91 1.06
CA ALA A 185 27.34 14.40 2.31
C ALA A 185 28.38 13.58 3.12
N ALA A 186 29.12 12.67 2.48
CA ALA A 186 30.18 11.90 3.15
C ALA A 186 31.28 12.81 3.72
N ASN A 187 31.70 13.84 2.97
CA ASN A 187 32.67 14.83 3.43
C ASN A 187 32.14 15.64 4.63
N ALA A 188 30.85 15.99 4.63
CA ALA A 188 30.22 16.68 5.78
C ALA A 188 30.26 15.81 7.05
N GLY A 189 29.99 14.50 6.94
CA GLY A 189 30.13 13.56 8.03
C GLY A 189 31.58 13.45 8.53
N LYS A 190 32.53 13.36 7.60
CA LYS A 190 33.97 13.35 7.94
C LYS A 190 34.40 14.62 8.66
N PHE A 191 33.94 15.79 8.19
CA PHE A 191 34.27 17.06 8.83
C PHE A 191 33.74 17.15 10.25
N TRP A 192 32.52 16.66 10.50
CA TRP A 192 31.97 16.55 11.86
C TRP A 192 32.80 15.62 12.73
N MET A 193 33.21 14.43 12.24
CA MET A 193 34.04 13.49 12.97
C MET A 193 35.38 14.14 13.40
N ASP A 194 36.00 14.92 12.51
CA ASP A 194 37.27 15.60 12.83
C ASP A 194 37.11 16.67 13.89
N GLN A 195 36.05 17.45 13.83
CA GLN A 195 35.76 18.49 14.81
C GLN A 195 35.49 17.95 16.21
N HIS A 196 34.89 16.74 16.28
CA HIS A 196 34.48 16.10 17.54
C HIS A 196 35.43 14.99 18.01
N HIS A 197 36.57 14.85 17.37
CA HIS A 197 37.60 13.83 17.69
C HIS A 197 36.99 12.43 17.87
N VAL A 198 36.11 12.04 16.95
CA VAL A 198 35.28 10.85 17.06
C VAL A 198 36.09 9.57 17.03
N ARG A 199 35.96 8.76 18.07
CA ARG A 199 36.57 7.43 18.23
C ARG A 199 35.46 6.37 18.18
N TRP A 200 35.39 5.61 17.09
CA TRP A 200 34.32 4.69 16.85
C TRP A 200 34.35 3.44 17.70
N VAL A 201 33.18 2.96 18.12
CA VAL A 201 32.99 1.71 18.87
C VAL A 201 32.32 0.66 17.98
N GLU A 202 31.29 1.06 17.25
CA GLU A 202 30.55 0.19 16.33
C GLU A 202 29.84 1.02 15.25
N THR A 203 29.53 0.41 14.10
CA THR A 203 28.71 0.99 13.03
C THR A 203 27.73 -0.05 12.51
N GLU A 204 26.61 0.38 11.94
CA GLU A 204 25.54 -0.47 11.39
C GLU A 204 25.09 -1.59 12.35
N SER A 205 25.10 -1.26 13.64
CA SER A 205 24.81 -2.22 14.69
C SER A 205 23.31 -2.47 14.81
N LYS A 206 22.94 -3.75 14.80
CA LYS A 206 21.56 -4.14 15.00
C LYS A 206 21.18 -3.97 16.46
N VAL A 207 19.93 -3.55 16.70
CA VAL A 207 19.35 -3.41 18.04
C VAL A 207 18.03 -4.18 18.10
N PHE A 208 17.70 -4.69 19.26
CA PHE A 208 16.45 -5.39 19.52
C PHE A 208 15.98 -5.12 20.94
N SER A 209 14.73 -4.68 21.09
CA SER A 209 14.07 -4.57 22.38
C SER A 209 13.24 -5.83 22.64
N LEU A 210 13.55 -6.55 23.71
CA LEU A 210 12.81 -7.73 24.14
C LEU A 210 11.51 -7.33 24.85
N GLU A 211 11.51 -6.22 25.58
CA GLU A 211 10.33 -5.71 26.28
C GLU A 211 9.25 -5.25 25.31
N HIS A 212 9.64 -4.57 24.26
CA HIS A 212 8.69 -3.96 23.32
C HIS A 212 8.59 -4.66 21.96
N ASP A 213 9.42 -5.70 21.72
CA ASP A 213 9.39 -6.57 20.52
C ASP A 213 9.50 -5.77 19.21
N TYR A 214 10.52 -4.90 19.14
CA TYR A 214 10.91 -4.17 17.92
C TYR A 214 12.40 -4.33 17.65
N ALA A 215 12.82 -4.10 16.41
CA ALA A 215 14.22 -4.16 16.01
C ALA A 215 14.59 -3.00 15.10
N GLY A 216 15.88 -2.73 14.98
CA GLY A 216 16.39 -1.69 14.10
C GLY A 216 17.88 -1.83 13.81
N THR A 217 18.39 -0.92 13.00
CA THR A 217 19.83 -0.75 12.76
C THR A 217 20.18 0.70 13.08
N MET A 218 21.11 0.90 13.98
CA MET A 218 21.66 2.23 14.27
C MET A 218 22.91 2.46 13.41
N ASP A 219 23.11 3.68 12.96
CA ASP A 219 24.24 4.03 12.09
C ASP A 219 25.58 3.89 12.84
N GLY A 220 25.63 4.29 14.13
CA GLY A 220 26.82 4.03 14.87
C GLY A 220 26.84 4.52 16.33
N ARG A 221 27.88 4.10 17.05
CA ARG A 221 28.17 4.52 18.39
C ARG A 221 29.68 4.81 18.51
N ALA A 222 29.99 5.94 19.14
CA ALA A 222 31.37 6.42 19.26
C ALA A 222 31.58 7.20 20.55
N ILE A 223 32.82 7.43 20.88
CA ILE A 223 33.23 8.38 21.93
C ILE A 223 33.54 9.70 21.24
N CYS A 224 32.92 10.77 21.70
CA CYS A 224 33.03 12.11 21.12
C CYS A 224 33.51 13.14 22.13
N ASP A 225 34.19 14.15 21.63
CA ASP A 225 34.51 15.38 22.36
C ASP A 225 33.63 16.53 21.84
N SER A 226 33.41 17.56 22.65
CA SER A 226 32.78 18.79 22.16
C SER A 226 33.65 19.51 21.16
N CYS A 227 33.07 20.13 20.15
CA CYS A 227 33.78 21.06 19.28
C CYS A 227 33.88 22.48 19.93
N ASN A 228 34.58 23.40 19.26
CA ASN A 228 34.73 24.77 19.71
C ASN A 228 33.59 25.70 19.28
N ASP A 229 32.60 25.18 18.57
CA ASP A 229 31.43 25.98 18.11
C ASP A 229 30.31 25.91 19.15
N PRO A 230 29.99 27.03 19.85
CA PRO A 230 28.93 27.04 20.86
C PRO A 230 27.52 26.85 20.29
N ALA A 231 27.33 27.02 18.95
CA ALA A 231 26.07 26.70 18.30
C ALA A 231 25.87 25.19 18.13
N CYS A 232 26.97 24.45 18.03
CA CYS A 232 26.94 22.98 17.96
C CYS A 232 27.05 22.35 19.36
N CYS A 233 28.02 22.82 20.16
CA CYS A 233 28.32 22.31 21.51
C CYS A 233 28.26 23.45 22.52
N PRO A 234 27.06 23.79 23.06
CA PRO A 234 26.92 24.89 24.02
C PRO A 234 27.66 24.65 25.35
N VAL A 235 27.92 23.39 25.68
CA VAL A 235 28.69 22.98 26.86
C VAL A 235 29.85 22.11 26.40
N ALA A 236 31.06 22.41 26.95
CA ALA A 236 32.22 21.61 26.63
C ALA A 236 32.18 20.27 27.37
N PHE A 237 32.50 19.20 26.66
CA PHE A 237 32.61 17.85 27.20
C PHE A 237 33.74 17.08 26.53
N ARG A 238 34.14 15.96 27.14
CA ARG A 238 35.15 15.05 26.61
C ARG A 238 34.75 13.59 26.87
N ASP A 239 35.21 12.72 26.01
CA ASP A 239 35.11 11.27 26.16
C ASP A 239 33.68 10.76 26.39
N ARG A 240 32.63 11.42 25.82
CA ARG A 240 31.26 11.01 26.01
C ARG A 240 30.86 9.92 24.99
N MET A 241 30.26 8.87 25.52
CA MET A 241 29.65 7.83 24.69
C MET A 241 28.40 8.37 24.00
N SER A 242 28.43 8.39 22.70
CA SER A 242 27.38 8.98 21.85
C SER A 242 26.81 7.99 20.87
N LEU A 243 25.47 8.03 20.66
CA LEU A 243 24.80 7.43 19.55
C LEU A 243 24.75 8.44 18.40
N ILE A 244 25.04 7.99 17.18
CA ILE A 244 25.16 8.85 16.00
C ILE A 244 24.24 8.32 14.93
N ASP A 245 23.47 9.22 14.29
CA ASP A 245 22.53 8.91 13.23
C ASP A 245 22.68 9.94 12.09
N TRP A 246 23.08 9.45 10.91
CA TRP A 246 23.29 10.28 9.72
C TRP A 246 21.99 10.52 8.97
N LYS A 247 21.78 11.72 8.48
CA LYS A 247 20.63 12.09 7.64
C LYS A 247 21.05 12.89 6.43
N SER A 248 20.71 12.41 5.26
CA SER A 248 20.90 13.12 3.96
C SER A 248 19.65 13.89 3.52
N SER A 249 18.65 14.07 4.39
CA SER A 249 17.44 14.83 4.13
C SER A 249 17.71 16.34 4.02
N ASN A 250 16.77 17.08 3.40
CA ASN A 250 16.94 18.54 3.27
C ASN A 250 16.71 19.31 4.58
N TYR A 251 16.12 18.69 5.60
CA TYR A 251 15.86 19.25 6.93
C TYR A 251 15.73 18.13 7.95
N LEU A 252 15.97 18.47 9.21
CA LEU A 252 15.77 17.56 10.34
C LEU A 252 14.26 17.39 10.62
N LYS A 253 13.86 16.19 11.01
CA LYS A 253 12.47 15.80 11.19
C LYS A 253 12.25 15.19 12.56
N ILE A 254 11.05 15.41 13.12
CA ILE A 254 10.70 14.92 14.45
C ILE A 254 10.78 13.38 14.56
N GLU A 255 10.46 12.65 13.49
CA GLU A 255 10.56 11.20 13.51
C GLU A 255 11.98 10.65 13.74
N TYR A 256 13.01 11.46 13.51
CA TYR A 256 14.39 11.07 13.77
C TYR A 256 14.68 11.03 15.27
N LEU A 257 14.06 11.90 16.07
CA LEU A 257 14.14 11.88 17.53
C LEU A 257 13.61 10.56 18.08
N PHE A 258 12.42 10.17 17.65
CA PHE A 258 11.79 8.91 18.05
C PHE A 258 12.61 7.68 17.61
N GLN A 259 13.23 7.76 16.44
CA GLN A 259 14.09 6.71 15.91
C GLN A 259 15.32 6.47 16.80
N VAL A 260 16.05 7.53 17.12
CA VAL A 260 17.28 7.41 17.91
C VAL A 260 17.00 7.06 19.38
N ALA A 261 15.89 7.57 19.95
CA ALA A 261 15.45 7.18 21.29
C ALA A 261 15.13 5.69 21.38
N ALA A 262 14.49 5.12 20.34
CA ALA A 262 14.25 3.68 20.26
C ALA A 262 15.56 2.89 20.19
N TYR A 263 16.54 3.33 19.42
CA TYR A 263 17.84 2.66 19.33
C TYR A 263 18.58 2.69 20.68
N LYS A 264 18.62 3.85 21.33
CA LYS A 264 19.26 4.03 22.64
C LYS A 264 18.60 3.15 23.69
N HIS A 265 17.26 3.13 23.75
CA HIS A 265 16.52 2.28 24.68
C HIS A 265 16.82 0.80 24.47
N ALA A 266 16.77 0.28 23.25
CA ALA A 266 17.07 -1.12 22.95
C ALA A 266 18.51 -1.50 23.35
N LYS A 267 19.48 -0.59 23.17
CA LYS A 267 20.87 -0.82 23.61
C LYS A 267 21.00 -0.84 25.14
N HIS A 268 20.34 0.06 25.86
CA HIS A 268 20.34 0.07 27.33
C HIS A 268 19.63 -1.16 27.91
N GLU A 269 18.56 -1.63 27.26
CA GLU A 269 17.84 -2.84 27.67
C GLU A 269 18.74 -4.09 27.54
N GLU A 270 19.47 -4.23 26.43
CA GLU A 270 20.39 -5.35 26.22
C GLU A 270 21.63 -5.26 27.13
N PHE A 271 22.15 -4.04 27.33
CA PHE A 271 23.37 -3.76 28.08
C PHE A 271 23.12 -2.73 29.18
N PRO A 272 22.54 -3.11 30.33
CA PRO A 272 22.14 -2.18 31.39
C PRO A 272 23.28 -1.36 32.00
N ASN A 273 24.53 -1.83 31.87
CA ASN A 273 25.71 -1.10 32.31
C ASN A 273 26.31 -0.17 31.25
N LEU A 274 25.77 -0.21 30.04
CA LEU A 274 26.17 0.71 28.98
C LEU A 274 25.48 2.04 29.21
N HIS A 275 26.27 3.11 29.30
CA HIS A 275 25.74 4.46 29.40
C HIS A 275 26.00 5.20 28.09
N ILE A 276 24.98 5.61 27.40
CA ILE A 276 25.03 6.47 26.22
C ILE A 276 24.59 7.86 26.68
N GLU A 277 25.57 8.76 26.80
CA GLU A 277 25.37 10.08 27.38
C GLU A 277 24.74 11.08 26.42
N ASP A 278 25.11 10.98 25.15
CA ASP A 278 24.68 11.91 24.10
C ASP A 278 24.08 11.18 22.90
N THR A 279 23.20 11.86 22.19
CA THR A 279 22.66 11.40 20.92
C THR A 279 22.80 12.50 19.88
N TRP A 280 23.27 12.14 18.69
CA TRP A 280 23.49 13.06 17.59
C TRP A 280 22.67 12.64 16.36
N ILE A 281 21.82 13.53 15.88
CA ILE A 281 21.25 13.43 14.54
C ILE A 281 21.97 14.47 13.68
N LEU A 282 22.60 14.00 12.61
CA LEU A 282 23.47 14.83 11.80
C LEU A 282 22.93 14.93 10.38
N ARG A 283 22.35 16.06 10.02
CA ARG A 283 22.01 16.35 8.64
C ARG A 283 23.27 16.72 7.88
N LEU A 284 23.55 15.92 6.85
CA LEU A 284 24.71 16.07 5.99
C LEU A 284 24.35 16.86 4.75
N GLY A 285 25.00 17.99 4.52
CA GLY A 285 24.80 18.83 3.34
C GLY A 285 25.28 18.13 2.06
N LYS A 286 24.41 18.07 1.07
CA LYS A 286 24.65 17.36 -0.21
C LYS A 286 24.73 18.27 -1.43
N SER A 287 24.12 19.46 -1.38
CA SER A 287 24.22 20.41 -2.48
C SER A 287 25.63 21.02 -2.55
N GLU A 288 25.94 21.66 -3.67
CA GLU A 288 27.25 22.34 -3.86
C GLU A 288 27.43 23.47 -2.84
N GLU A 289 26.37 24.20 -2.51
CA GLU A 289 26.40 25.31 -1.52
C GLU A 289 26.55 24.78 -0.08
N GLU A 290 26.17 23.53 0.17
CA GLU A 290 26.25 22.86 1.48
C GLU A 290 27.42 21.87 1.58
N ALA A 291 28.29 21.81 0.56
CA ALA A 291 29.41 20.88 0.54
C ALA A 291 30.29 21.03 1.81
N GLY A 292 30.49 19.91 2.52
CA GLY A 292 31.26 19.87 3.76
C GLY A 292 30.55 20.52 4.97
N LYS A 293 29.29 20.95 4.84
CA LYS A 293 28.50 21.49 5.95
C LYS A 293 27.60 20.41 6.54
N PHE A 294 27.44 20.46 7.84
CA PHE A 294 26.51 19.61 8.60
C PHE A 294 25.62 20.48 9.48
N GLU A 295 24.44 19.98 9.81
CA GLU A 295 23.53 20.57 10.79
C GLU A 295 23.32 19.54 11.90
N PRO A 296 23.84 19.78 13.12
CA PRO A 296 23.72 18.87 14.23
C PRO A 296 22.43 19.10 14.99
N TRP A 297 21.80 18.01 15.44
CA TRP A 297 20.82 18.02 16.50
C TRP A 297 21.40 17.15 17.62
N HIS A 298 21.88 17.82 18.66
CA HIS A 298 22.48 17.20 19.83
C HIS A 298 21.43 17.13 20.94
N MET A 299 21.16 15.95 21.44
CA MET A 299 20.20 15.68 22.50
C MET A 299 20.91 15.17 23.75
N SER A 300 20.47 15.70 24.90
CA SER A 300 20.86 15.22 26.21
C SER A 300 19.99 14.07 26.69
N GLU A 301 20.40 13.40 27.77
CA GLU A 301 19.60 12.33 28.39
C GLU A 301 18.23 12.79 28.91
N GLU A 302 18.05 14.07 29.21
CA GLU A 302 16.81 14.60 29.78
C GLU A 302 15.65 14.57 28.78
N GLU A 303 15.95 14.62 27.47
CA GLU A 303 14.94 14.62 26.38
C GLU A 303 14.50 13.21 25.98
N ASP A 304 15.33 12.18 26.22
CA ASP A 304 15.09 10.81 25.79
C ASP A 304 13.74 10.19 26.24
N PRO A 305 13.23 10.40 27.47
CA PRO A 305 12.00 9.73 27.91
C PRO A 305 10.76 10.17 27.13
N GLU A 306 10.69 11.45 26.74
CA GLU A 306 9.56 11.97 25.94
C GLU A 306 9.63 11.43 24.51
N ASP A 307 10.82 11.45 23.90
CA ASP A 307 11.03 10.94 22.55
C ASP A 307 10.77 9.43 22.45
N PHE A 308 11.20 8.66 23.45
CA PHE A 308 10.90 7.24 23.49
C PHE A 308 9.40 6.96 23.70
N SER A 309 8.71 7.77 24.51
CA SER A 309 7.26 7.70 24.66
C SER A 309 6.55 7.97 23.31
N GLY A 310 7.05 8.94 22.53
CA GLY A 310 6.59 9.21 21.17
C GLY A 310 6.78 8.00 20.24
N PHE A 311 7.92 7.33 20.30
CA PHE A 311 8.16 6.08 19.56
C PHE A 311 7.17 4.98 19.95
N LEU A 312 6.94 4.76 21.25
CA LEU A 312 5.98 3.74 21.72
C LEU A 312 4.55 4.01 21.27
N ALA A 313 4.16 5.29 21.19
CA ALA A 313 2.87 5.68 20.63
C ALA A 313 2.77 5.29 19.14
N CYS A 314 3.82 5.56 18.35
CA CYS A 314 3.91 5.13 16.95
C CYS A 314 3.85 3.61 16.83
N LEU A 315 4.59 2.86 17.64
CA LEU A 315 4.62 1.41 17.65
C LEU A 315 3.25 0.81 17.95
N THR A 316 2.57 1.37 18.95
CA THR A 316 1.20 0.97 19.31
C THR A 316 0.23 1.21 18.17
N LEU A 317 0.30 2.40 17.55
CA LEU A 317 -0.57 2.75 16.43
C LEU A 317 -0.31 1.85 15.21
N THR A 318 0.95 1.58 14.87
CA THR A 318 1.33 0.67 13.78
C THR A 318 0.70 -0.71 13.97
N ARG A 319 0.82 -1.29 15.15
CA ARG A 319 0.25 -2.62 15.48
C ARG A 319 -1.27 -2.65 15.41
N ILE A 320 -1.92 -1.57 15.85
CA ILE A 320 -3.38 -1.44 15.73
C ILE A 320 -3.79 -1.37 14.26
N VAL A 321 -3.10 -0.56 13.46
CA VAL A 321 -3.38 -0.41 12.01
C VAL A 321 -3.21 -1.74 11.31
N ASP A 322 -2.11 -2.46 11.52
CA ASP A 322 -1.85 -3.78 10.93
C ASP A 322 -2.95 -4.79 11.29
N SER A 323 -3.35 -4.83 12.56
CA SER A 323 -4.43 -5.70 13.04
C SER A 323 -5.79 -5.37 12.39
N VAL A 324 -6.10 -4.08 12.24
CA VAL A 324 -7.34 -3.63 11.58
C VAL A 324 -7.32 -3.97 10.10
N GLU A 325 -6.19 -3.72 9.42
CA GLU A 325 -6.04 -4.05 8.00
C GLU A 325 -6.22 -5.55 7.73
N GLU A 326 -5.64 -6.40 8.57
CA GLU A 326 -5.77 -7.86 8.42
C GLU A 326 -7.23 -8.30 8.60
N ARG A 327 -7.93 -7.77 9.61
CA ARG A 327 -9.37 -8.00 9.78
C ARG A 327 -10.17 -7.54 8.57
N MET A 328 -9.82 -6.38 7.99
CA MET A 328 -10.47 -5.88 6.77
C MET A 328 -10.19 -6.78 5.55
N LYS A 329 -8.97 -7.26 5.38
CA LYS A 329 -8.59 -8.20 4.30
C LYS A 329 -9.39 -9.50 4.43
N THR A 330 -9.45 -10.08 5.62
CA THR A 330 -10.21 -11.30 5.92
C THR A 330 -11.70 -11.12 5.61
N ARG A 331 -12.31 -10.02 6.06
CA ARG A 331 -13.71 -9.70 5.75
C ARG A 331 -13.97 -9.55 4.26
N LYS A 332 -13.09 -8.85 3.53
CA LYS A 332 -13.19 -8.71 2.08
C LYS A 332 -13.07 -10.06 1.36
N ALA A 333 -12.19 -10.94 1.81
CA ALA A 333 -12.03 -12.29 1.28
C ALA A 333 -13.31 -13.14 1.49
N GLY A 334 -13.89 -13.11 2.70
CA GLY A 334 -15.16 -13.77 3.00
C GLY A 334 -16.30 -13.29 2.10
N ILE A 335 -16.46 -11.98 1.91
CA ILE A 335 -17.47 -11.41 1.01
C ILE A 335 -17.25 -11.87 -0.44
N ARG A 336 -16.00 -11.93 -0.91
CA ARG A 336 -15.67 -12.43 -2.26
C ARG A 336 -16.04 -13.91 -2.40
N GLY A 337 -15.76 -14.73 -1.37
CA GLY A 337 -16.14 -16.14 -1.32
C GLY A 337 -17.65 -16.35 -1.45
N ILE A 338 -18.45 -15.63 -0.63
CA ILE A 338 -19.91 -15.67 -0.67
C ILE A 338 -20.44 -15.27 -2.07
N LYS A 339 -19.93 -14.18 -2.66
CA LYS A 339 -20.32 -13.74 -4.01
C LYS A 339 -19.98 -14.77 -5.09
N LYS A 340 -18.84 -15.46 -4.96
CA LYS A 340 -18.43 -16.54 -5.87
C LYS A 340 -19.41 -17.70 -5.77
N GLN A 341 -19.72 -18.16 -4.56
CA GLN A 341 -20.65 -19.25 -4.32
C GLN A 341 -22.06 -18.94 -4.84
N GLN A 342 -22.57 -17.72 -4.61
CA GLN A 342 -23.85 -17.26 -5.15
C GLN A 342 -23.89 -17.31 -6.69
N ARG A 343 -22.79 -16.89 -7.35
CA ARG A 343 -22.67 -16.96 -8.82
C ARG A 343 -22.67 -18.41 -9.33
N GLU A 344 -21.98 -19.31 -8.63
CA GLU A 344 -21.93 -20.74 -9.00
C GLU A 344 -23.29 -21.40 -8.82
N THR A 345 -23.99 -21.12 -7.72
CA THR A 345 -25.37 -21.64 -7.47
C THR A 345 -26.35 -21.10 -8.51
N ALA A 346 -26.28 -19.80 -8.84
CA ALA A 346 -27.12 -19.22 -9.88
C ALA A 346 -26.88 -19.86 -11.26
N LYS A 347 -25.60 -20.13 -11.61
CA LYS A 347 -25.27 -20.83 -12.87
C LYS A 347 -25.78 -22.29 -12.88
N ALA A 348 -25.67 -22.99 -11.75
CA ALA A 348 -26.19 -24.36 -11.62
C ALA A 348 -27.71 -24.37 -11.81
N LEU A 349 -28.42 -23.46 -11.12
CA LEU A 349 -29.89 -23.33 -11.22
C LEU A 349 -30.33 -22.98 -12.63
N ALA A 350 -29.67 -22.03 -13.31
CA ALA A 350 -29.97 -21.68 -14.70
C ALA A 350 -29.76 -22.87 -15.64
N LYS A 351 -28.74 -23.69 -15.43
CA LYS A 351 -28.49 -24.90 -16.23
C LYS A 351 -29.58 -25.97 -16.00
N GLU A 352 -30.08 -26.09 -14.78
CA GLU A 352 -31.17 -27.00 -14.43
C GLU A 352 -32.49 -26.55 -15.05
N GLN A 353 -32.83 -25.26 -14.97
CA GLN A 353 -34.01 -24.67 -15.61
C GLN A 353 -33.96 -24.86 -17.12
N GLU A 354 -32.84 -24.71 -17.79
CA GLU A 354 -32.69 -24.94 -19.20
C GLU A 354 -32.91 -26.41 -19.60
N LYS A 355 -32.41 -27.35 -18.76
CA LYS A 355 -32.67 -28.78 -18.93
C LYS A 355 -34.16 -29.09 -18.80
N LEU A 356 -34.84 -28.53 -17.82
CA LEU A 356 -36.25 -28.69 -17.59
C LEU A 356 -37.08 -28.10 -18.76
N ARG A 357 -36.75 -26.91 -19.24
CA ARG A 357 -37.37 -26.28 -20.39
C ARG A 357 -37.29 -27.18 -21.63
N LYS A 358 -36.11 -27.71 -21.96
CA LYS A 358 -35.90 -28.64 -23.06
C LYS A 358 -36.69 -29.95 -22.89
N ALA A 359 -36.82 -30.46 -21.66
CA ALA A 359 -37.62 -31.64 -21.38
C ALA A 359 -39.11 -31.38 -21.60
N ILE A 360 -39.63 -30.24 -21.16
CA ILE A 360 -41.03 -29.82 -21.38
C ILE A 360 -41.29 -29.63 -22.87
N GLU A 361 -40.45 -28.96 -23.62
CA GLU A 361 -40.57 -28.79 -25.07
C GLU A 361 -40.64 -30.15 -25.81
N LYS A 362 -39.74 -31.09 -25.40
CA LYS A 362 -39.75 -32.44 -25.98
C LYS A 362 -41.01 -33.24 -25.64
N ALA A 363 -41.54 -33.08 -24.43
CA ALA A 363 -42.79 -33.70 -24.03
C ALA A 363 -43.98 -33.12 -24.78
N ALA A 364 -44.06 -31.80 -24.88
CA ALA A 364 -45.10 -31.11 -25.67
C ALA A 364 -45.07 -31.52 -27.14
N ALA A 365 -43.90 -31.59 -27.78
CA ALA A 365 -43.76 -32.07 -29.15
C ALA A 365 -44.25 -33.53 -29.34
N LYS A 366 -44.03 -34.40 -28.34
CA LYS A 366 -44.58 -35.76 -28.38
C LYS A 366 -46.11 -35.79 -28.30
N VAL A 367 -46.70 -34.95 -27.43
CA VAL A 367 -48.17 -34.86 -27.29
C VAL A 367 -48.80 -34.35 -28.61
N ILE A 368 -48.25 -33.29 -29.18
CA ILE A 368 -48.72 -32.74 -30.47
C ILE A 368 -48.66 -33.81 -31.58
N LYS A 369 -47.55 -34.54 -31.66
CA LYS A 369 -47.39 -35.61 -32.65
C LYS A 369 -48.39 -36.76 -32.47
N GLU A 370 -48.72 -37.10 -31.24
CA GLU A 370 -49.72 -38.14 -30.97
C GLU A 370 -51.15 -37.65 -31.25
N GLN A 371 -51.45 -36.39 -30.92
CA GLN A 371 -52.72 -35.77 -31.26
C GLN A 371 -52.95 -35.71 -32.81
N GLU A 372 -51.93 -35.34 -33.58
CA GLU A 372 -51.97 -35.31 -35.03
C GLU A 372 -52.19 -36.70 -35.62
N LYS A 373 -51.52 -37.70 -35.06
CA LYS A 373 -51.70 -39.10 -35.44
C LYS A 373 -53.11 -39.59 -35.15
N GLN A 374 -53.70 -39.16 -34.04
CA GLN A 374 -55.11 -39.50 -33.71
C GLN A 374 -56.08 -38.76 -34.62
N ARG A 375 -55.82 -37.48 -35.01
CA ARG A 375 -56.58 -36.70 -35.93
C ARG A 375 -56.63 -37.38 -37.34
N ILE A 376 -55.45 -37.75 -37.87
CA ILE A 376 -55.35 -38.47 -39.16
C ILE A 376 -56.09 -39.77 -39.10
N LYS A 377 -56.04 -40.56 -38.02
CA LYS A 377 -56.80 -41.80 -37.88
C LYS A 377 -58.29 -41.54 -37.82
N ALA A 378 -58.76 -40.50 -37.16
CA ALA A 378 -60.16 -40.12 -37.10
C ALA A 378 -60.72 -39.67 -38.51
N GLU A 379 -59.94 -38.86 -39.20
CA GLU A 379 -60.24 -38.40 -40.56
C GLU A 379 -60.34 -39.61 -41.54
N ALA A 380 -59.36 -40.51 -41.51
CA ALA A 380 -59.37 -41.73 -42.32
C ALA A 380 -60.56 -42.69 -41.99
N LYS A 381 -60.99 -42.74 -40.74
CA LYS A 381 -62.13 -43.47 -40.27
C LYS A 381 -63.43 -42.80 -40.80
N ALA A 382 -63.57 -41.50 -40.71
CA ALA A 382 -64.67 -40.70 -41.19
C ALA A 382 -64.84 -40.85 -42.74
N GLU A 383 -63.73 -40.76 -43.50
CA GLU A 383 -63.72 -41.01 -44.92
C GLU A 383 -64.20 -42.44 -45.29
N ARG A 384 -63.75 -43.45 -44.55
CA ARG A 384 -64.23 -44.86 -44.77
C ARG A 384 -65.69 -45.02 -44.43
N GLU A 385 -66.19 -44.34 -43.40
CA GLU A 385 -67.62 -44.35 -43.06
C GLU A 385 -68.45 -43.59 -44.08
N ALA A 386 -67.99 -42.42 -44.60
CA ALA A 386 -68.57 -41.66 -45.66
C ALA A 386 -68.60 -42.47 -46.98
N ALA A 387 -67.48 -43.14 -47.29
CA ALA A 387 -67.47 -44.03 -48.53
C ALA A 387 -68.37 -45.23 -48.38
N LYS A 388 -68.58 -45.79 -47.15
CA LYS A 388 -69.57 -46.81 -46.89
C LYS A 388 -71.01 -46.32 -47.01
N ALA A 389 -71.29 -45.08 -46.56
CA ALA A 389 -72.59 -44.42 -46.67
C ALA A 389 -72.97 -44.13 -48.17
N ALA A 390 -71.94 -43.60 -48.90
CA ALA A 390 -72.09 -43.36 -50.33
C ALA A 390 -72.43 -44.65 -51.17
N LYS A 391 -71.87 -45.79 -50.75
CA LYS A 391 -72.17 -47.09 -51.37
C LYS A 391 -73.56 -47.67 -51.00
N LYS A 392 -74.21 -47.16 -49.95
CA LYS A 392 -75.53 -47.54 -49.51
C LYS A 392 -76.70 -46.67 -50.04
N GLY A 393 -76.37 -45.51 -50.63
CA GLY A 393 -77.29 -44.46 -50.99
C GLY A 393 -77.57 -44.31 -52.54
N THR A 394 -77.73 -45.42 -53.25
CA THR A 394 -78.20 -45.33 -54.62
C THR A 394 -79.61 -45.84 -54.65
N VAL A 395 -80.61 -45.03 -54.31
CA VAL A 395 -81.98 -45.03 -54.77
C VAL A 395 -82.51 -43.63 -54.88
N CYS A 396 -83.01 -43.29 -56.06
CA CYS A 396 -83.56 -42.00 -56.45
C CYS A 396 -84.55 -41.36 -55.51
N THR A 397 -84.64 -40.01 -55.47
CA THR A 397 -85.81 -39.26 -56.05
C THR A 397 -85.53 -37.75 -55.95
N ASN A 398 -86.05 -37.11 -57.02
CA ASN A 398 -86.18 -35.66 -57.32
C ASN A 398 -86.84 -34.88 -56.18
N ALA A 399 -86.46 -33.65 -56.00
CA ALA A 399 -87.25 -32.40 -56.10
C ALA A 399 -86.76 -31.35 -55.07
N GLY A 400 -86.69 -30.14 -55.55
CA GLY A 400 -86.88 -28.95 -54.72
C GLY A 400 -85.71 -27.98 -54.54
N VAL A 401 -85.64 -27.08 -55.51
CA VAL A 401 -84.89 -25.82 -55.40
C VAL A 401 -85.59 -24.92 -54.41
N VAL A 402 -84.87 -24.14 -53.57
CA VAL A 402 -85.02 -22.67 -53.27
C VAL A 402 -83.92 -22.24 -52.23
N PRO A 403 -83.47 -20.96 -52.29
CA PRO A 403 -82.13 -20.56 -51.91
C PRO A 403 -82.08 -19.62 -50.65
N ILE A 404 -80.86 -19.30 -50.33
CA ILE A 404 -80.40 -18.08 -49.65
C ILE A 404 -80.78 -17.81 -48.17
N ALA A 405 -79.81 -17.70 -47.34
CA ALA A 405 -79.61 -16.58 -46.42
C ALA A 405 -78.18 -16.53 -45.87
N THR A 406 -77.51 -15.49 -46.19
CA THR A 406 -76.33 -14.95 -45.57
C THR A 406 -76.63 -14.59 -44.12
N LEU A 407 -75.80 -14.92 -43.21
CA LEU A 407 -75.71 -14.24 -41.92
C LEU A 407 -74.27 -14.16 -41.46
N ASP A 408 -73.96 -12.94 -41.06
CA ASP A 408 -72.71 -12.35 -40.67
C ASP A 408 -72.04 -13.02 -39.46
N ALA A 409 -70.78 -12.90 -39.45
CA ALA A 409 -69.90 -13.17 -38.29
C ALA A 409 -70.05 -12.09 -37.14
N PRO A 410 -69.79 -12.43 -35.94
CA PRO A 410 -69.14 -11.46 -35.08
C PRO A 410 -67.75 -11.96 -34.59
N THR A 411 -66.76 -11.16 -34.88
CA THR A 411 -65.47 -11.09 -34.21
C THR A 411 -65.65 -10.83 -32.74
N GLN A 412 -65.09 -11.71 -31.88
CA GLN A 412 -64.76 -11.36 -30.52
C GLN A 412 -63.32 -11.70 -30.28
N GLY A 413 -62.57 -10.61 -30.03
CA GLY A 413 -61.19 -10.66 -29.58
C GLY A 413 -61.07 -11.17 -28.13
N VAL A 414 -60.15 -12.08 -27.93
CA VAL A 414 -59.72 -12.50 -26.60
C VAL A 414 -58.46 -11.73 -26.27
N GLN A 415 -58.61 -10.81 -25.33
CA GLN A 415 -57.50 -10.13 -24.69
C GLN A 415 -56.82 -11.09 -23.70
N GLU A 416 -55.53 -11.25 -23.84
CA GLU A 416 -54.68 -11.85 -22.80
C GLU A 416 -54.48 -10.85 -21.63
N PRO A 417 -54.49 -11.27 -20.37
CA PRO A 417 -54.06 -10.43 -19.24
C PRO A 417 -52.55 -10.54 -19.04
N ILE A 418 -51.85 -9.43 -19.26
CA ILE A 418 -50.48 -9.22 -18.82
C ILE A 418 -50.49 -8.97 -17.31
N VAL A 419 -49.95 -9.88 -16.52
CA VAL A 419 -49.66 -9.66 -15.12
C VAL A 419 -48.21 -9.17 -15.00
N VAL A 420 -48.04 -7.88 -14.84
CA VAL A 420 -46.79 -7.26 -14.41
C VAL A 420 -46.82 -7.14 -12.89
N ALA A 421 -46.03 -7.92 -12.22
CA ALA A 421 -45.78 -7.74 -10.79
C ALA A 421 -44.60 -6.79 -10.60
N ASN A 422 -44.88 -5.52 -10.30
CA ASN A 422 -43.95 -4.57 -9.77
C ASN A 422 -43.84 -4.80 -8.27
N LEU A 423 -42.61 -5.06 -7.80
CA LEU A 423 -42.24 -4.93 -6.41
C LEU A 423 -41.34 -3.72 -6.25
N ASP A 424 -41.95 -2.58 -5.97
CA ASP A 424 -41.27 -1.38 -5.51
C ASP A 424 -40.97 -1.50 -4.01
N GLY A 425 -39.70 -1.48 -3.69
CA GLY A 425 -39.18 -1.31 -2.33
C GLY A 425 -38.76 0.14 -2.12
N SER A 426 -39.45 0.77 -1.22
CA SER A 426 -39.36 2.14 -0.71
C SER A 426 -37.94 2.74 -0.63
N SER A 427 -37.80 3.90 -1.22
CA SER A 427 -36.72 4.86 -1.00
C SER A 427 -37.16 5.95 -0.02
N THR A 428 -36.37 6.15 1.01
CA THR A 428 -36.44 7.34 1.88
C THR A 428 -35.71 8.49 1.23
N SER A 429 -36.42 9.57 1.01
CA SER A 429 -35.95 10.86 0.53
C SER A 429 -35.12 11.59 1.56
N SER A 430 -33.96 12.14 1.13
CA SER A 430 -33.31 13.28 1.79
C SER A 430 -33.09 14.39 0.78
N SER A 431 -33.68 15.52 1.10
CA SER A 431 -33.71 16.76 0.35
C SER A 431 -32.33 17.35 0.13
N ALA A 432 -31.97 17.63 -1.12
CA ALA A 432 -30.84 18.50 -1.47
C ALA A 432 -31.40 19.80 -2.06
N THR A 433 -31.09 20.86 -1.37
CA THR A 433 -31.41 22.26 -1.69
C THR A 433 -30.60 22.71 -2.89
N LEU A 434 -31.27 23.15 -3.93
CA LEU A 434 -30.71 23.85 -5.09
C LEU A 434 -30.23 25.25 -4.65
N LEU A 435 -28.94 25.56 -4.87
CA LEU A 435 -28.44 26.93 -4.89
C LEU A 435 -27.97 27.26 -6.32
N SER A 436 -28.59 28.33 -6.77
CA SER A 436 -28.47 29.01 -8.04
C SER A 436 -27.05 29.51 -8.37
N ASN A 437 -26.70 29.45 -9.66
CA ASN A 437 -25.55 30.15 -10.27
C ASN A 437 -25.66 31.68 -10.11
N PRO A 438 -24.51 32.37 -10.01
CA PRO A 438 -24.37 33.68 -10.65
C PRO A 438 -23.20 33.75 -11.62
N GLU A 439 -23.51 34.25 -12.79
CA GLU A 439 -22.87 35.27 -13.63
C GLU A 439 -21.36 35.20 -13.96
N GLU A 440 -21.12 35.25 -15.28
CA GLU A 440 -19.87 35.52 -15.97
C GLU A 440 -19.20 36.80 -15.47
N GLU A 441 -17.94 36.69 -15.01
CA GLU A 441 -17.04 37.84 -14.95
C GLU A 441 -15.78 37.64 -15.81
N THR A 442 -15.54 38.62 -16.61
CA THR A 442 -14.48 38.80 -17.59
C THR A 442 -13.09 38.77 -16.96
N CYS A 443 -12.20 37.92 -17.51
CA CYS A 443 -10.76 37.89 -17.21
C CYS A 443 -10.06 39.17 -17.69
N THR A 444 -9.60 39.98 -16.74
CA THR A 444 -8.55 40.97 -16.96
C THR A 444 -7.22 40.39 -16.47
N SER A 445 -6.23 40.41 -17.37
CA SER A 445 -4.86 39.98 -17.12
C SER A 445 -4.17 40.85 -16.07
N THR A 446 -3.84 40.27 -14.90
CA THR A 446 -2.94 40.89 -13.93
C THR A 446 -1.71 40.02 -13.75
N SER A 447 -0.56 40.56 -14.05
CA SER A 447 0.75 39.95 -13.82
C SER A 447 1.02 39.88 -12.32
N LEU A 448 1.05 38.64 -11.77
CA LEU A 448 1.44 38.36 -10.39
C LEU A 448 2.95 38.10 -10.35
N SER A 449 3.69 39.03 -9.78
CA SER A 449 5.04 38.82 -9.27
C SER A 449 4.92 38.09 -7.93
N PHE A 450 5.44 36.85 -7.86
CA PHE A 450 5.55 36.09 -6.60
C PHE A 450 6.82 36.55 -5.88
N GLU A 451 6.69 37.30 -4.80
CA GLU A 451 7.70 37.43 -3.76
C GLU A 451 7.56 36.22 -2.80
N GLU A 452 8.67 35.54 -2.57
CA GLU A 452 8.74 34.46 -1.58
C GLU A 452 8.67 35.03 -0.15
N GLU A 453 7.50 34.97 0.48
CA GLU A 453 7.41 35.15 1.93
C GLU A 453 7.83 33.88 2.66
N LYS A 454 8.92 33.98 3.42
CA LYS A 454 9.36 32.96 4.37
C LYS A 454 8.31 32.83 5.50
N PRO A 455 7.94 31.63 5.94
CA PRO A 455 6.97 31.46 7.02
C PRO A 455 7.52 32.01 8.33
N LYS A 456 6.80 32.97 8.92
CA LYS A 456 7.05 33.48 10.28
C LYS A 456 6.54 32.46 11.29
N PHE A 457 7.45 31.81 12.01
CA PHE A 457 7.10 31.02 13.18
C PHE A 457 6.54 31.94 14.27
N ARG A 458 5.32 31.62 14.74
CA ARG A 458 4.77 32.22 15.97
C ARG A 458 5.40 31.49 17.16
N THR A 459 6.22 32.20 17.93
CA THR A 459 6.60 31.78 19.28
C THR A 459 5.38 31.86 20.18
N PHE A 460 4.99 30.74 20.79
CA PHE A 460 4.00 30.72 21.87
C PHE A 460 4.75 30.96 23.17
N ASP A 461 4.62 32.18 23.73
CA ASP A 461 5.04 32.45 25.10
C ASP A 461 4.03 31.83 26.05
N LEU A 462 4.42 30.77 26.73
CA LEU A 462 3.69 30.25 27.90
C LEU A 462 4.00 31.12 29.13
N PRO A 463 3.01 31.56 29.89
CA PRO A 463 3.28 32.33 31.10
C PRO A 463 3.91 31.44 32.17
N MET A 464 5.13 31.81 32.60
CA MET A 464 5.77 31.26 33.76
C MET A 464 5.02 31.68 35.02
N GLU A 465 4.38 30.76 35.72
CA GLU A 465 3.93 30.97 37.09
C GLU A 465 5.14 30.97 38.01
N LYS A 466 5.34 32.10 38.69
CA LYS A 466 6.31 32.21 39.76
C LYS A 466 5.78 31.48 41.01
N LYS A 467 6.57 30.56 41.49
CA LYS A 467 6.62 30.17 42.91
C LYS A 467 7.98 30.42 43.46
#